data_0f75c339a248a712fe8008a69a33fdb1
#
_entry.id   0f75c339a248a712fe8008a69a33fdb1
#
_cell.length_a   1.000
_cell.length_b   1.000
_cell.length_c   1.000
_cell.angle_alpha   90.00
_cell.angle_beta   90.00
_cell.angle_gamma   90.00
#
_symmetry.space_group_name_H-M   'P 1'
#
loop_
_entity.id
_entity.type
_entity.pdbx_description
1 polymer ?
#
loop_
_entity_poly.entity_id
_entity_poly.type
_entity_poly.pdbx_seq_one_letter_code
_entity_poly.pdbx_strand_id
1 'polypeptide(L)'
;IQDVHLIDKMAHFDRERIPERVVHAKGAGAHGYFEVYRCMEEYTCADFLQVPKAKIPVFVRFSTVIGSKGSADTVRDPRGFAVKFYTSEGNYDIVGNDIPVFFIRDSIKFPDVIHSLKPSPDTNLKDVSRFWDFISNSPEAMHMITWLYSDRGTIKSYRHIDGFGVNTYVWVNSRGKRRYVKYHWKTMQGVETIDRHEAEILAGLDPDIAVRDLHEAIECGKYPKYELYVQLMDIEEAENLPFNPLDDTKTWPEDRFPLKRVGMMTLNKNPENFFAEVEQSAFCPANIVRGIEFSDDKMLQGRIFSYSDTQRYRLGINFTQLPINKAKCPVDNNNQDGLMRYDYKKGSVNYKPNSLNGNKPIEAPEERVECVYVEGNITKESIKKTDDFTQAGERYRGLNENEKTALIDNILSELWQVPEKIQRKLIEHFTRCDEEFGDRIAEGLNLKSKKSINKYKFK
;
A
#
# COMPACT_ATOMS: atom_id res chain seq x y z
N ILE A 1 -25.50 -41.31 13.00
CA ILE A 1 -24.05 -41.22 12.79
C ILE A 1 -23.36 -41.52 14.11
N GLN A 2 -22.44 -42.48 14.11
CA GLN A 2 -21.71 -42.90 15.31
C GLN A 2 -20.19 -42.77 15.16
N ASP A 3 -19.70 -42.33 13.99
CA ASP A 3 -18.29 -42.18 13.72
C ASP A 3 -17.84 -40.75 14.04
N VAL A 4 -17.18 -40.58 15.18
CA VAL A 4 -16.67 -39.29 15.67
C VAL A 4 -15.60 -38.75 14.72
N HIS A 5 -14.78 -39.59 14.10
CA HIS A 5 -13.76 -39.16 13.16
C HIS A 5 -14.39 -38.54 11.89
N LEU A 6 -15.48 -39.17 11.38
CA LEU A 6 -16.22 -38.60 10.25
C LEU A 6 -16.81 -37.24 10.61
N ILE A 7 -17.44 -37.15 11.76
CA ILE A 7 -18.07 -35.88 12.23
C ILE A 7 -17.02 -34.78 12.33
N ASP A 8 -15.92 -35.06 13.02
CA ASP A 8 -14.84 -34.05 13.23
C ASP A 8 -14.19 -33.58 11.89
N LYS A 9 -13.89 -34.56 11.03
CA LYS A 9 -13.28 -34.28 9.70
C LYS A 9 -14.21 -33.42 8.83
N MET A 10 -15.50 -33.74 8.78
CA MET A 10 -16.47 -32.96 8.00
C MET A 10 -16.72 -31.60 8.60
N ALA A 11 -16.88 -31.53 9.93
CA ALA A 11 -17.08 -30.25 10.62
C ALA A 11 -15.90 -29.28 10.44
N HIS A 12 -14.66 -29.79 10.42
CA HIS A 12 -13.48 -28.99 10.13
C HIS A 12 -13.48 -28.53 8.67
N PHE A 13 -13.66 -29.43 7.72
CA PHE A 13 -13.70 -29.14 6.29
C PHE A 13 -14.72 -28.04 5.95
N ASP A 14 -15.92 -28.11 6.51
CA ASP A 14 -16.98 -27.14 6.25
C ASP A 14 -16.61 -25.69 6.68
N ARG A 15 -15.57 -25.53 7.50
CA ARG A 15 -15.12 -24.27 8.12
C ARG A 15 -13.67 -23.91 7.84
N GLU A 16 -13.05 -24.52 6.84
CA GLU A 16 -11.65 -24.24 6.45
C GLU A 16 -11.44 -22.86 5.84
N ARG A 17 -12.51 -22.20 5.39
CA ARG A 17 -12.41 -20.89 4.78
C ARG A 17 -12.71 -19.79 5.77
N ILE A 18 -11.82 -18.78 5.80
CA ILE A 18 -12.06 -17.49 6.44
C ILE A 18 -12.42 -16.46 5.36
N PRO A 19 -13.05 -15.33 5.68
CA PRO A 19 -13.26 -14.24 4.72
C PRO A 19 -11.94 -13.85 4.06
N GLU A 20 -11.93 -13.72 2.73
CA GLU A 20 -10.78 -13.16 2.05
C GLU A 20 -10.62 -11.68 2.41
N ARG A 21 -9.42 -11.12 2.23
CA ARG A 21 -9.20 -9.67 2.40
C ARG A 21 -10.10 -8.92 1.45
N VAL A 22 -10.69 -7.80 1.92
CA VAL A 22 -11.60 -6.96 1.11
C VAL A 22 -10.89 -6.40 -0.13
N VAL A 23 -9.59 -6.15 -0.01
CA VAL A 23 -8.63 -5.90 -1.07
C VAL A 23 -7.35 -6.67 -0.76
N HIS A 24 -6.49 -6.92 -1.76
CA HIS A 24 -5.25 -7.70 -1.61
C HIS A 24 -5.49 -9.20 -1.30
N ALA A 25 -6.57 -9.78 -1.79
CA ALA A 25 -6.91 -11.18 -1.53
C ALA A 25 -5.89 -12.15 -2.12
N LYS A 26 -5.51 -11.97 -3.40
CA LYS A 26 -4.45 -12.74 -4.07
C LYS A 26 -3.08 -12.20 -3.69
N GLY A 27 -2.16 -13.09 -3.30
CA GLY A 27 -0.79 -12.68 -2.99
C GLY A 27 0.10 -13.81 -2.51
N ALA A 28 1.37 -13.48 -2.31
CA ALA A 28 2.43 -14.37 -1.81
C ALA A 28 3.16 -13.72 -0.63
N GLY A 29 3.77 -14.54 0.23
CA GLY A 29 4.58 -14.07 1.33
C GLY A 29 5.97 -14.70 1.36
N ALA A 30 6.91 -14.04 2.01
CA ALA A 30 8.25 -14.57 2.25
C ALA A 30 8.81 -14.02 3.57
N HIS A 31 9.59 -14.83 4.26
CA HIS A 31 10.40 -14.43 5.39
C HIS A 31 11.77 -13.94 4.94
N GLY A 32 12.37 -13.10 5.76
CA GLY A 32 13.70 -12.60 5.52
C GLY A 32 14.25 -11.82 6.70
N TYR A 33 15.21 -10.98 6.39
CA TYR A 33 15.80 -10.06 7.36
C TYR A 33 16.12 -8.73 6.69
N PHE A 34 16.13 -7.68 7.50
CA PHE A 34 16.56 -6.34 7.13
C PHE A 34 17.86 -6.00 7.85
N GLU A 35 18.84 -5.45 7.14
CA GLU A 35 20.11 -4.99 7.67
C GLU A 35 20.28 -3.49 7.45
N VAL A 36 20.49 -2.75 8.52
CA VAL A 36 20.75 -1.31 8.48
C VAL A 36 22.19 -1.05 8.04
N TYR A 37 22.40 -0.10 7.14
CA TYR A 37 23.74 0.26 6.66
C TYR A 37 24.53 1.12 7.65
N ARG A 38 23.84 2.06 8.31
CA ARG A 38 24.40 3.01 9.26
C ARG A 38 23.39 3.40 10.32
N CYS A 39 23.86 3.87 11.45
CA CYS A 39 23.02 4.44 12.49
C CYS A 39 22.20 5.61 11.94
N MET A 40 20.90 5.63 12.25
CA MET A 40 19.96 6.65 11.81
C MET A 40 19.56 7.63 12.94
N GLU A 41 20.33 7.70 14.03
CA GLU A 41 20.04 8.51 15.22
C GLU A 41 19.83 10.01 14.95
N GLU A 42 20.42 10.52 13.88
CA GLU A 42 20.22 11.91 13.44
C GLU A 42 18.75 12.18 13.08
N TYR A 43 18.05 11.15 12.60
CA TYR A 43 16.71 11.28 12.00
C TYR A 43 15.61 10.64 12.85
N THR A 44 15.89 9.51 13.48
CA THR A 44 14.91 8.77 14.28
C THR A 44 15.57 8.06 15.46
N CYS A 45 14.89 7.92 16.58
CA CYS A 45 15.32 7.11 17.70
C CYS A 45 14.80 5.66 17.67
N ALA A 46 14.18 5.22 16.57
CA ALA A 46 13.73 3.84 16.40
C ALA A 46 14.88 2.85 16.56
N ASP A 47 14.81 1.98 17.59
CA ASP A 47 15.91 1.12 18.01
C ASP A 47 16.44 0.22 16.88
N PHE A 48 15.54 -0.36 16.09
CA PHE A 48 15.92 -1.25 14.98
C PHE A 48 16.72 -0.57 13.85
N LEU A 49 16.81 0.77 13.83
CA LEU A 49 17.58 1.56 12.87
C LEU A 49 18.91 2.11 13.44
N GLN A 50 19.28 1.74 14.68
CA GLN A 50 20.46 2.30 15.33
C GLN A 50 21.73 1.48 15.13
N VAL A 51 21.62 0.15 15.04
CA VAL A 51 22.80 -0.74 15.03
C VAL A 51 23.11 -1.22 13.62
N PRO A 52 24.18 -0.73 12.98
CA PRO A 52 24.58 -1.19 11.65
C PRO A 52 24.82 -2.71 11.62
N LYS A 53 24.39 -3.34 10.53
CA LYS A 53 24.49 -4.79 10.28
C LYS A 53 23.68 -5.69 11.23
N ALA A 54 22.91 -5.11 12.16
CA ALA A 54 21.95 -5.91 12.92
C ALA A 54 20.88 -6.46 11.96
N LYS A 55 20.57 -7.75 12.12
CA LYS A 55 19.54 -8.43 11.31
C LYS A 55 18.21 -8.40 12.03
N ILE A 56 17.28 -7.65 11.48
CA ILE A 56 15.92 -7.54 11.97
C ILE A 56 15.06 -8.53 11.18
N PRO A 57 14.42 -9.54 11.80
CA PRO A 57 13.55 -10.45 11.08
C PRO A 57 12.39 -9.70 10.45
N VAL A 58 12.06 -10.07 9.20
CA VAL A 58 10.92 -9.50 8.49
C VAL A 58 10.04 -10.58 7.90
N PHE A 59 8.76 -10.23 7.69
CA PHE A 59 7.84 -10.95 6.82
C PHE A 59 7.27 -9.99 5.81
N VAL A 60 7.30 -10.37 4.54
CA VAL A 60 6.80 -9.54 3.43
C VAL A 60 5.61 -10.24 2.80
N ARG A 61 4.59 -9.47 2.43
CA ARG A 61 3.50 -9.95 1.58
C ARG A 61 3.34 -9.04 0.37
N PHE A 62 3.47 -9.65 -0.80
CA PHE A 62 3.09 -9.08 -2.09
C PHE A 62 1.67 -9.50 -2.45
N SER A 63 0.95 -8.65 -3.20
CA SER A 63 -0.43 -8.96 -3.58
C SER A 63 -0.89 -8.14 -4.78
N THR A 64 -1.91 -8.59 -5.50
CA THR A 64 -2.78 -7.69 -6.28
C THR A 64 -3.67 -6.88 -5.33
N VAL A 65 -4.52 -6.01 -5.85
CA VAL A 65 -5.42 -5.17 -5.02
C VAL A 65 -6.88 -5.60 -5.19
N ILE A 66 -7.38 -5.65 -6.40
CA ILE A 66 -8.83 -5.74 -6.66
C ILE A 66 -9.33 -7.17 -6.79
N GLY A 67 -8.51 -8.06 -7.35
CA GLY A 67 -8.92 -9.43 -7.65
C GLY A 67 -9.23 -10.27 -6.41
N SER A 68 -10.10 -11.27 -6.57
CA SER A 68 -10.35 -12.30 -5.57
C SER A 68 -9.12 -13.18 -5.38
N LYS A 69 -9.13 -14.05 -4.37
CA LYS A 69 -8.03 -14.97 -4.05
C LYS A 69 -7.62 -15.87 -5.23
N GLY A 70 -8.54 -16.19 -6.14
CA GLY A 70 -8.29 -17.01 -7.33
C GLY A 70 -7.99 -16.23 -8.61
N SER A 71 -7.80 -14.91 -8.54
CA SER A 71 -7.47 -14.10 -9.71
C SER A 71 -6.03 -14.31 -10.18
N ALA A 72 -5.73 -13.90 -11.42
CA ALA A 72 -4.39 -14.00 -11.97
C ALA A 72 -3.44 -12.92 -11.43
N ASP A 73 -2.16 -13.25 -11.33
CA ASP A 73 -1.11 -12.32 -10.86
C ASP A 73 -0.81 -11.20 -11.86
N THR A 74 -1.01 -11.43 -13.16
CA THR A 74 -0.60 -10.51 -14.23
C THR A 74 -1.63 -9.44 -14.58
N VAL A 75 -2.80 -9.44 -13.92
CA VAL A 75 -3.83 -8.41 -14.14
C VAL A 75 -3.28 -7.00 -13.95
N ARG A 76 -3.78 -6.02 -14.72
CA ARG A 76 -3.47 -4.60 -14.50
C ARG A 76 -4.08 -4.14 -13.18
N ASP A 77 -3.22 -3.93 -12.22
CA ASP A 77 -3.59 -3.59 -10.84
C ASP A 77 -2.37 -2.97 -10.12
N PRO A 78 -2.51 -2.10 -9.14
CA PRO A 78 -1.42 -1.82 -8.22
C PRO A 78 -1.01 -3.10 -7.48
N ARG A 79 0.25 -3.21 -7.08
CA ARG A 79 0.69 -4.33 -6.24
C ARG A 79 0.91 -3.87 -4.81
N GLY A 80 0.28 -4.58 -3.87
CA GLY A 80 0.59 -4.40 -2.47
C GLY A 80 2.02 -4.86 -2.17
N PHE A 81 2.73 -4.08 -1.38
CA PHE A 81 4.07 -4.34 -0.89
C PHE A 81 4.08 -4.05 0.62
N ALA A 82 3.77 -5.05 1.43
CA ALA A 82 3.65 -4.91 2.88
C ALA A 82 4.81 -5.62 3.59
N VAL A 83 5.54 -4.89 4.43
CA VAL A 83 6.69 -5.37 5.19
C VAL A 83 6.39 -5.26 6.68
N LYS A 84 6.47 -6.36 7.40
CA LYS A 84 6.41 -6.44 8.86
C LYS A 84 7.82 -6.64 9.40
N PHE A 85 8.28 -5.74 10.25
CA PHE A 85 9.51 -5.85 11.01
C PHE A 85 9.18 -6.35 12.41
N TYR A 86 9.87 -7.40 12.85
CA TYR A 86 9.78 -7.89 14.23
C TYR A 86 10.92 -7.28 15.05
N THR A 87 10.66 -6.11 15.60
CA THR A 87 11.68 -5.34 16.34
C THR A 87 11.74 -5.70 17.83
N SER A 88 12.72 -5.16 18.53
CA SER A 88 12.86 -5.23 20.00
C SER A 88 11.75 -4.47 20.74
N GLU A 89 11.08 -3.52 20.07
CA GLU A 89 10.08 -2.63 20.65
C GLU A 89 8.64 -2.98 20.23
N GLY A 90 8.46 -4.02 19.42
CA GLY A 90 7.18 -4.46 18.86
C GLY A 90 7.25 -4.67 17.36
N ASN A 91 6.10 -4.90 16.73
CA ASN A 91 6.03 -4.97 15.28
C ASN A 91 5.95 -3.55 14.69
N TYR A 92 6.74 -3.32 13.64
CA TYR A 92 6.61 -2.16 12.79
C TYR A 92 6.22 -2.59 11.38
N ASP A 93 5.19 -1.95 10.80
CA ASP A 93 4.69 -2.32 9.47
C ASP A 93 4.80 -1.14 8.48
N ILE A 94 5.50 -1.36 7.35
CA ILE A 94 5.38 -0.50 6.18
C ILE A 94 4.42 -1.16 5.21
N VAL A 95 3.24 -0.58 5.04
CA VAL A 95 2.17 -1.14 4.20
C VAL A 95 2.00 -0.27 2.96
N GLY A 96 2.73 -0.62 1.91
CA GLY A 96 2.85 0.16 0.69
C GLY A 96 2.37 -0.54 -0.57
N ASN A 97 2.69 0.07 -1.70
CA ASN A 97 2.39 -0.40 -3.06
C ASN A 97 3.62 -0.30 -3.95
N ASP A 98 3.56 -0.90 -5.15
CA ASP A 98 4.58 -0.78 -6.20
C ASP A 98 4.50 0.54 -7.00
N ILE A 99 3.51 1.38 -6.71
CA ILE A 99 3.28 2.69 -7.31
C ILE A 99 3.40 3.76 -6.21
N PRO A 100 4.10 4.89 -6.45
CA PRO A 100 4.43 5.87 -5.42
C PRO A 100 3.27 6.78 -5.01
N VAL A 101 2.15 6.72 -5.70
CA VAL A 101 0.95 7.53 -5.46
C VAL A 101 -0.29 6.66 -5.35
N PHE A 102 -1.40 7.25 -4.88
CA PHE A 102 -2.69 6.60 -4.79
C PHE A 102 -3.78 7.35 -5.58
N PHE A 103 -4.95 6.74 -5.75
CA PHE A 103 -6.07 7.31 -6.53
C PHE A 103 -6.71 8.54 -5.89
N ILE A 104 -6.67 8.63 -4.58
CA ILE A 104 -7.44 9.58 -3.78
C ILE A 104 -6.59 10.09 -2.61
N ARG A 105 -6.91 11.29 -2.13
CA ARG A 105 -6.28 11.94 -0.97
C ARG A 105 -7.12 11.91 0.30
N ASP A 106 -8.37 11.47 0.20
CA ASP A 106 -9.31 11.39 1.30
C ASP A 106 -9.80 9.96 1.49
N SER A 107 -9.56 9.39 2.66
CA SER A 107 -9.90 8.01 2.98
C SER A 107 -11.41 7.72 2.90
N ILE A 108 -12.29 8.73 2.99
CA ILE A 108 -13.75 8.55 2.82
C ILE A 108 -14.10 8.00 1.44
N LYS A 109 -13.29 8.29 0.42
CA LYS A 109 -13.49 7.81 -0.95
C LYS A 109 -12.94 6.40 -1.20
N PHE A 110 -12.25 5.79 -0.21
CA PHE A 110 -11.63 4.48 -0.43
C PHE A 110 -12.65 3.39 -0.79
N PRO A 111 -13.77 3.23 -0.07
CA PRO A 111 -14.79 2.28 -0.48
C PRO A 111 -15.33 2.54 -1.90
N ASP A 112 -15.49 3.79 -2.30
CA ASP A 112 -16.05 4.18 -3.59
C ASP A 112 -15.11 3.82 -4.76
N VAL A 113 -13.81 4.11 -4.65
CA VAL A 113 -12.84 3.71 -5.67
C VAL A 113 -12.79 2.18 -5.80
N ILE A 114 -12.82 1.46 -4.68
CA ILE A 114 -12.82 0.00 -4.70
C ILE A 114 -14.13 -0.55 -5.30
N HIS A 115 -15.28 -0.01 -4.93
CA HIS A 115 -16.56 -0.41 -5.52
C HIS A 115 -16.62 -0.14 -7.04
N SER A 116 -15.98 0.93 -7.52
CA SER A 116 -15.94 1.24 -8.95
C SER A 116 -15.11 0.21 -9.75
N LEU A 117 -14.12 -0.41 -9.12
CA LEU A 117 -13.22 -1.42 -9.72
C LEU A 117 -13.74 -2.85 -9.59
N LYS A 118 -14.60 -3.12 -8.60
CA LYS A 118 -15.19 -4.45 -8.39
C LYS A 118 -16.35 -4.72 -9.33
N PRO A 119 -16.76 -6.01 -9.50
CA PRO A 119 -17.92 -6.37 -10.26
C PRO A 119 -19.16 -5.57 -9.88
N SER A 120 -20.03 -5.30 -10.87
CA SER A 120 -21.28 -4.59 -10.68
C SER A 120 -22.19 -5.32 -9.68
N PRO A 121 -22.86 -4.61 -8.75
CA PRO A 121 -23.66 -5.25 -7.69
C PRO A 121 -24.93 -5.93 -8.19
N ASP A 122 -25.43 -5.59 -9.39
CA ASP A 122 -26.61 -6.17 -9.98
C ASP A 122 -26.33 -7.43 -10.81
N THR A 123 -25.19 -7.46 -11.53
CA THR A 123 -24.86 -8.53 -12.48
C THR A 123 -23.68 -9.41 -12.05
N ASN A 124 -22.88 -8.92 -11.09
CA ASN A 124 -21.57 -9.49 -10.73
C ASN A 124 -20.58 -9.57 -11.90
N LEU A 125 -20.76 -8.75 -12.94
CA LEU A 125 -19.85 -8.65 -14.08
C LEU A 125 -18.90 -7.46 -13.90
N LYS A 126 -17.65 -7.62 -14.40
CA LYS A 126 -16.71 -6.51 -14.48
C LYS A 126 -17.20 -5.51 -15.53
N ASP A 127 -17.30 -4.23 -15.16
CA ASP A 127 -17.67 -3.13 -16.03
C ASP A 127 -16.69 -1.97 -15.87
N VAL A 128 -15.87 -1.77 -16.88
CA VAL A 128 -14.84 -0.73 -16.90
C VAL A 128 -15.43 0.69 -16.89
N SER A 129 -16.68 0.86 -17.35
CA SER A 129 -17.34 2.16 -17.35
C SER A 129 -17.52 2.71 -15.94
N ARG A 130 -17.71 1.85 -14.94
CA ARG A 130 -17.86 2.25 -13.53
C ARG A 130 -16.57 2.88 -13.00
N PHE A 131 -15.43 2.26 -13.30
CA PHE A 131 -14.12 2.78 -12.91
C PHE A 131 -13.82 4.13 -13.57
N TRP A 132 -13.98 4.20 -14.90
CA TRP A 132 -13.72 5.42 -15.64
C TRP A 132 -14.70 6.54 -15.33
N ASP A 133 -15.94 6.22 -14.95
CA ASP A 133 -16.88 7.23 -14.42
C ASP A 133 -16.37 7.80 -13.11
N PHE A 134 -15.92 6.95 -12.15
CA PHE A 134 -15.31 7.41 -10.89
C PHE A 134 -14.11 8.32 -11.17
N ILE A 135 -13.18 7.89 -12.04
CA ILE A 135 -11.98 8.67 -12.40
C ILE A 135 -12.37 10.02 -13.02
N SER A 136 -13.36 10.03 -13.92
CA SER A 136 -13.85 11.28 -14.54
C SER A 136 -14.37 12.29 -13.51
N ASN A 137 -14.86 11.82 -12.37
CA ASN A 137 -15.38 12.62 -11.27
C ASN A 137 -14.34 12.89 -10.15
N SER A 138 -13.16 12.25 -10.23
CA SER A 138 -12.09 12.35 -9.24
C SER A 138 -10.76 12.70 -9.91
N PRO A 139 -10.55 13.97 -10.35
CA PRO A 139 -9.36 14.38 -11.10
C PRO A 139 -8.04 14.16 -10.34
N GLU A 140 -8.07 14.10 -9.01
CA GLU A 140 -6.92 13.73 -8.19
C GLU A 140 -6.29 12.38 -8.55
N ALA A 141 -7.05 11.50 -9.20
CA ALA A 141 -6.57 10.18 -9.63
C ALA A 141 -5.68 10.23 -10.89
N MET A 142 -5.59 11.36 -11.58
CA MET A 142 -4.89 11.43 -12.88
C MET A 142 -3.42 11.02 -12.78
N HIS A 143 -2.72 11.40 -11.70
CA HIS A 143 -1.34 10.98 -11.50
C HIS A 143 -1.23 9.45 -11.35
N MET A 144 -2.12 8.84 -10.55
CA MET A 144 -2.18 7.39 -10.42
C MET A 144 -2.48 6.68 -11.75
N ILE A 145 -3.36 7.25 -12.59
CA ILE A 145 -3.68 6.70 -13.92
C ILE A 145 -2.43 6.65 -14.80
N THR A 146 -1.57 7.67 -14.80
CA THR A 146 -0.33 7.67 -15.60
C THR A 146 0.66 6.57 -15.16
N TRP A 147 0.60 6.14 -13.90
CA TRP A 147 1.38 5.02 -13.40
C TRP A 147 0.72 3.67 -13.71
N LEU A 148 -0.54 3.51 -13.35
CA LEU A 148 -1.26 2.25 -13.46
C LEU A 148 -1.44 1.77 -14.90
N TYR A 149 -1.67 2.71 -15.82
CA TYR A 149 -1.84 2.38 -17.25
C TYR A 149 -0.55 2.38 -18.05
N SER A 150 0.59 2.77 -17.46
CA SER A 150 1.89 2.39 -18.01
C SER A 150 2.14 0.88 -17.81
N ASP A 151 3.23 0.35 -18.35
CA ASP A 151 3.59 -1.06 -18.15
C ASP A 151 3.92 -1.40 -16.69
N ARG A 152 4.11 -0.40 -15.82
CA ARG A 152 4.20 -0.60 -14.37
C ARG A 152 2.95 -1.23 -13.74
N GLY A 153 1.79 -1.15 -14.39
CA GLY A 153 0.55 -1.76 -13.93
C GLY A 153 0.45 -3.26 -14.20
N THR A 154 1.34 -3.84 -15.01
CA THR A 154 1.38 -5.26 -15.35
C THR A 154 2.75 -5.86 -15.03
N ILE A 155 2.77 -6.89 -14.21
CA ILE A 155 4.00 -7.55 -13.74
C ILE A 155 3.95 -9.05 -13.98
N LYS A 156 5.12 -9.64 -14.13
CA LYS A 156 5.34 -11.07 -14.20
C LYS A 156 5.95 -11.63 -12.91
N SER A 157 6.60 -10.80 -12.13
CA SER A 157 7.34 -11.22 -10.95
C SER A 157 7.31 -10.16 -9.86
N TYR A 158 7.03 -10.59 -8.62
CA TYR A 158 7.15 -9.74 -7.44
C TYR A 158 8.59 -9.32 -7.14
N ARG A 159 9.59 -10.06 -7.62
CA ARG A 159 11.01 -9.73 -7.41
C ARG A 159 11.45 -8.48 -8.17
N HIS A 160 10.77 -8.15 -9.25
CA HIS A 160 11.12 -7.11 -10.20
C HIS A 160 10.26 -5.85 -10.07
N ILE A 161 9.68 -5.59 -8.90
CA ILE A 161 8.95 -4.37 -8.59
C ILE A 161 9.65 -3.54 -7.52
N ASP A 162 9.61 -2.22 -7.65
CA ASP A 162 9.89 -1.31 -6.54
C ASP A 162 8.69 -1.30 -5.57
N GLY A 163 8.89 -0.78 -4.36
CA GLY A 163 7.83 -0.58 -3.38
C GLY A 163 7.87 0.82 -2.78
N PHE A 164 6.71 1.35 -2.41
CA PHE A 164 6.57 2.70 -1.86
C PHE A 164 5.64 2.66 -0.65
N GLY A 165 6.01 3.35 0.42
CA GLY A 165 5.15 3.50 1.60
C GLY A 165 3.89 4.31 1.33
N VAL A 166 3.90 5.13 0.27
CA VAL A 166 2.86 6.06 -0.18
C VAL A 166 2.59 7.16 0.83
N ASN A 167 2.09 6.81 2.02
CA ASN A 167 1.79 7.76 3.10
C ASN A 167 3.03 8.44 3.66
N THR A 168 2.82 9.64 4.16
CA THR A 168 3.83 10.38 4.91
C THR A 168 3.71 10.05 6.39
N TYR A 169 4.82 9.65 7.01
CA TYR A 169 4.98 9.47 8.46
C TYR A 169 5.87 10.57 9.05
N VAL A 170 6.07 10.54 10.36
CA VAL A 170 7.01 11.43 11.05
C VAL A 170 8.09 10.59 11.69
N TRP A 171 9.36 10.93 11.42
CA TRP A 171 10.49 10.43 12.18
C TRP A 171 10.87 11.43 13.27
N VAL A 172 11.11 10.92 14.48
CA VAL A 172 11.49 11.71 15.65
C VAL A 172 12.81 11.19 16.19
N ASN A 173 13.83 12.06 16.29
CA ASN A 173 15.10 11.69 16.87
C ASN A 173 15.12 11.85 18.41
N SER A 174 16.19 11.40 19.05
CA SER A 174 16.36 11.47 20.52
C SER A 174 16.34 12.90 21.10
N ARG A 175 16.51 13.92 20.26
CA ARG A 175 16.44 15.34 20.64
C ARG A 175 15.03 15.92 20.47
N GLY A 176 14.07 15.11 20.00
CA GLY A 176 12.71 15.54 19.71
C GLY A 176 12.54 16.27 18.36
N LYS A 177 13.58 16.31 17.50
CA LYS A 177 13.44 16.90 16.16
C LYS A 177 12.59 15.98 15.28
N ARG A 178 11.55 16.54 14.71
CA ARG A 178 10.54 15.88 13.88
C ARG A 178 10.79 16.18 12.40
N ARG A 179 10.62 15.16 11.55
CA ARG A 179 10.70 15.28 10.09
C ARG A 179 9.66 14.41 9.43
N TYR A 180 9.04 14.89 8.39
CA TYR A 180 8.26 14.04 7.51
C TYR A 180 9.15 13.03 6.79
N VAL A 181 8.62 11.83 6.59
CA VAL A 181 9.34 10.73 5.92
C VAL A 181 8.44 9.99 4.94
N LYS A 182 8.96 9.70 3.74
CA LYS A 182 8.40 8.73 2.78
C LYS A 182 9.38 7.60 2.54
N TYR A 183 8.86 6.37 2.38
CA TYR A 183 9.65 5.15 2.24
C TYR A 183 9.65 4.67 0.80
N HIS A 184 10.81 4.23 0.30
CA HIS A 184 11.01 3.72 -1.05
C HIS A 184 11.84 2.45 -0.99
N TRP A 185 11.27 1.34 -1.45
CA TRP A 185 11.96 0.08 -1.68
C TRP A 185 12.41 0.01 -3.13
N LYS A 186 13.71 -0.14 -3.36
CA LYS A 186 14.26 -0.35 -4.70
C LYS A 186 14.65 -1.80 -4.87
N THR A 187 14.07 -2.48 -5.86
CA THR A 187 14.45 -3.85 -6.18
C THR A 187 15.89 -3.90 -6.71
N MET A 188 16.69 -4.82 -6.17
CA MET A 188 18.07 -5.02 -6.60
C MET A 188 18.18 -5.96 -7.81
N GLN A 189 17.07 -6.53 -8.24
CA GLN A 189 16.95 -7.40 -9.41
C GLN A 189 16.70 -6.61 -10.70
N GLY A 190 16.48 -5.29 -10.59
CA GLY A 190 15.98 -4.44 -11.67
C GLY A 190 14.47 -4.54 -11.83
N VAL A 191 13.86 -3.45 -12.27
CA VAL A 191 12.42 -3.43 -12.56
C VAL A 191 12.16 -4.04 -13.91
N GLU A 192 11.24 -5.01 -13.96
CA GLU A 192 10.77 -5.65 -15.20
C GLU A 192 9.25 -5.61 -15.23
N THR A 193 8.71 -5.29 -16.40
CA THR A 193 7.28 -5.22 -16.66
C THR A 193 6.96 -6.07 -17.89
N ILE A 194 5.69 -6.38 -18.08
CA ILE A 194 5.17 -7.06 -19.26
C ILE A 194 4.14 -6.18 -19.94
N ASP A 195 4.02 -6.30 -21.24
CA ASP A 195 2.98 -5.60 -21.98
C ASP A 195 1.59 -6.21 -21.72
N ARG A 196 0.54 -5.51 -22.15
CA ARG A 196 -0.85 -5.94 -21.97
C ARG A 196 -1.14 -7.31 -22.58
N HIS A 197 -0.62 -7.59 -23.76
CA HIS A 197 -0.91 -8.84 -24.48
C HIS A 197 -0.25 -10.04 -23.78
N GLU A 198 1.03 -9.90 -23.38
CA GLU A 198 1.70 -10.91 -22.57
C GLU A 198 0.96 -11.14 -21.25
N ALA A 199 0.52 -10.05 -20.59
CA ALA A 199 -0.21 -10.14 -19.32
C ALA A 199 -1.55 -10.91 -19.48
N GLU A 200 -2.31 -10.65 -20.53
CA GLU A 200 -3.57 -11.34 -20.84
C GLU A 200 -3.35 -12.83 -21.15
N ILE A 201 -2.31 -13.16 -21.92
CA ILE A 201 -1.95 -14.55 -22.24
C ILE A 201 -1.55 -15.29 -20.97
N LEU A 202 -0.65 -14.74 -20.18
CA LEU A 202 -0.16 -15.35 -18.95
C LEU A 202 -1.26 -15.48 -17.90
N ALA A 203 -2.22 -14.57 -17.83
CA ALA A 203 -3.37 -14.69 -16.96
C ALA A 203 -4.19 -15.97 -17.20
N GLY A 204 -4.22 -16.44 -18.44
CA GLY A 204 -4.88 -17.69 -18.82
C GLY A 204 -4.01 -18.94 -18.71
N LEU A 205 -2.71 -18.83 -19.03
CA LEU A 205 -1.79 -19.97 -19.06
C LEU A 205 -1.20 -20.31 -17.69
N ASP A 206 -0.83 -19.30 -16.91
CA ASP A 206 -0.26 -19.45 -15.57
C ASP A 206 -0.71 -18.29 -14.66
N PRO A 207 -1.91 -18.37 -14.08
CA PRO A 207 -2.44 -17.32 -13.22
C PRO A 207 -1.63 -17.10 -11.94
N ASP A 208 -0.74 -18.01 -11.57
CA ASP A 208 0.09 -17.98 -10.36
C ASP A 208 1.56 -17.64 -10.65
N ILE A 209 1.87 -17.09 -11.81
CA ILE A 209 3.24 -16.93 -12.30
C ILE A 209 4.15 -16.12 -11.37
N ALA A 210 3.64 -15.03 -10.77
CA ALA A 210 4.44 -14.20 -9.87
C ALA A 210 4.63 -14.86 -8.49
N VAL A 211 3.63 -15.60 -8.02
CA VAL A 211 3.73 -16.42 -6.80
C VAL A 211 4.76 -17.53 -6.99
N ARG A 212 4.70 -18.24 -8.12
CA ARG A 212 5.63 -19.31 -8.48
C ARG A 212 7.05 -18.79 -8.58
N ASP A 213 7.28 -17.72 -9.32
CA ASP A 213 8.60 -17.10 -9.51
C ASP A 213 9.26 -16.72 -8.18
N LEU A 214 8.50 -16.09 -7.26
CA LEU A 214 9.01 -15.76 -5.93
C LEU A 214 9.40 -16.99 -5.13
N HIS A 215 8.53 -18.01 -5.10
CA HIS A 215 8.75 -19.25 -4.37
C HIS A 215 9.99 -20.00 -4.89
N GLU A 216 10.05 -20.25 -6.20
CA GLU A 216 11.14 -20.99 -6.84
C GLU A 216 12.48 -20.25 -6.73
N ALA A 217 12.49 -18.93 -6.83
CA ALA A 217 13.71 -18.15 -6.65
C ALA A 217 14.30 -18.33 -5.24
N ILE A 218 13.46 -18.31 -4.21
CA ILE A 218 13.90 -18.52 -2.83
C ILE A 218 14.38 -19.96 -2.63
N GLU A 219 13.66 -20.97 -3.12
CA GLU A 219 14.07 -22.37 -3.06
C GLU A 219 15.43 -22.62 -3.74
N CYS A 220 15.67 -21.96 -4.87
CA CYS A 220 16.94 -22.06 -5.59
C CYS A 220 18.06 -21.19 -5.00
N GLY A 221 17.85 -20.52 -3.87
CA GLY A 221 18.86 -19.65 -3.24
C GLY A 221 19.07 -18.31 -3.95
N LYS A 222 18.23 -17.96 -4.93
CA LYS A 222 18.24 -16.66 -5.63
C LYS A 222 17.43 -15.65 -4.85
N TYR A 223 17.90 -15.31 -3.67
CA TYR A 223 17.18 -14.49 -2.70
C TYR A 223 16.88 -13.08 -3.19
N PRO A 224 15.59 -12.68 -3.30
CA PRO A 224 15.23 -11.31 -3.66
C PRO A 224 15.76 -10.32 -2.62
N LYS A 225 16.28 -9.19 -3.10
CA LYS A 225 16.80 -8.10 -2.28
C LYS A 225 16.15 -6.78 -2.65
N TYR A 226 15.87 -5.98 -1.62
CA TYR A 226 15.29 -4.65 -1.77
C TYR A 226 16.02 -3.66 -0.88
N GLU A 227 16.48 -2.58 -1.46
CA GLU A 227 17.15 -1.52 -0.73
C GLU A 227 16.13 -0.49 -0.26
N LEU A 228 16.10 -0.20 1.05
CA LEU A 228 15.25 0.83 1.61
C LEU A 228 15.93 2.19 1.51
N TYR A 229 15.22 3.12 0.90
CA TYR A 229 15.51 4.54 0.91
C TYR A 229 14.40 5.31 1.62
N VAL A 230 14.73 6.48 2.11
CA VAL A 230 13.76 7.45 2.62
C VAL A 230 13.99 8.82 2.00
N GLN A 231 12.91 9.55 1.77
CA GLN A 231 12.93 11.00 1.60
C GLN A 231 12.58 11.63 2.95
N LEU A 232 13.31 12.66 3.34
CA LEU A 232 13.12 13.38 4.59
C LEU A 232 12.86 14.85 4.29
N MET A 233 11.91 15.45 5.00
CA MET A 233 11.54 16.86 4.88
C MET A 233 11.40 17.45 6.29
N ASP A 234 12.04 18.56 6.56
CA ASP A 234 11.76 19.31 7.79
C ASP A 234 10.32 19.86 7.70
N ILE A 235 9.56 19.78 8.81
CA ILE A 235 8.10 20.07 8.81
C ILE A 235 7.82 21.50 8.33
N GLU A 236 8.70 22.43 8.69
CA GLU A 236 8.59 23.83 8.31
C GLU A 236 8.74 24.08 6.80
N GLU A 237 9.40 23.17 6.08
CA GLU A 237 9.53 23.25 4.62
C GLU A 237 8.22 22.96 3.89
N ALA A 238 7.30 22.23 4.53
CA ALA A 238 6.02 21.83 3.95
C ALA A 238 5.16 23.04 3.53
N GLU A 239 5.21 24.14 4.30
CA GLU A 239 4.45 25.35 4.01
C GLU A 239 4.91 26.08 2.74
N ASN A 240 6.15 25.82 2.29
CA ASN A 240 6.78 26.49 1.15
C ASN A 240 6.69 25.63 -0.14
N LEU A 241 5.91 24.54 -0.13
CA LEU A 241 5.72 23.70 -1.31
C LEU A 241 4.51 24.14 -2.15
N PRO A 242 4.56 23.98 -3.47
CA PRO A 242 3.42 24.24 -4.35
C PRO A 242 2.31 23.18 -4.24
N PHE A 243 2.52 22.14 -3.44
CA PHE A 243 1.59 21.04 -3.18
C PHE A 243 1.62 20.65 -1.70
N ASN A 244 0.60 19.95 -1.24
CA ASN A 244 0.59 19.38 0.11
C ASN A 244 1.45 18.10 0.15
N PRO A 245 2.55 18.03 0.93
CA PRO A 245 3.39 16.84 1.03
C PRO A 245 2.72 15.64 1.73
N LEU A 246 1.57 15.87 2.39
CA LEU A 246 0.73 14.84 3.00
C LEU A 246 -0.37 14.31 2.05
N ASP A 247 -0.35 14.72 0.79
CA ASP A 247 -1.29 14.26 -0.24
C ASP A 247 -0.73 13.02 -0.95
N ASP A 248 -1.37 11.87 -0.80
CA ASP A 248 -0.96 10.59 -1.39
C ASP A 248 -1.02 10.55 -2.92
N THR A 249 -1.63 11.55 -3.55
CA THR A 249 -1.63 11.69 -5.01
C THR A 249 -0.38 12.38 -5.53
N LYS A 250 0.55 12.79 -4.63
CA LYS A 250 1.76 13.56 -4.93
C LYS A 250 3.03 12.80 -4.58
N THR A 251 4.05 13.02 -5.39
CA THR A 251 5.44 12.62 -5.09
C THR A 251 6.24 13.83 -4.63
N TRP A 252 7.29 13.58 -3.87
CA TRP A 252 8.25 14.62 -3.50
C TRP A 252 9.38 14.68 -4.53
N PRO A 253 9.76 15.85 -5.05
CA PRO A 253 10.85 15.98 -6.00
C PRO A 253 12.19 15.50 -5.43
N GLU A 254 12.86 14.59 -6.13
CA GLU A 254 14.10 13.97 -5.65
C GLU A 254 15.31 14.94 -5.66
N ASP A 255 15.28 15.97 -6.50
CA ASP A 255 16.27 17.04 -6.54
C ASP A 255 16.23 17.93 -5.29
N ARG A 256 15.05 18.09 -4.70
CA ARG A 256 14.84 18.85 -3.45
C ARG A 256 14.91 17.94 -2.21
N PHE A 257 14.34 16.76 -2.29
CA PHE A 257 14.30 15.75 -1.20
C PHE A 257 14.95 14.45 -1.68
N PRO A 258 16.30 14.39 -1.67
CA PRO A 258 17.02 13.26 -2.25
C PRO A 258 16.80 11.97 -1.44
N LEU A 259 16.82 10.85 -2.15
CA LEU A 259 16.73 9.51 -1.57
C LEU A 259 17.95 9.23 -0.68
N LYS A 260 17.71 8.91 0.59
CA LYS A 260 18.73 8.52 1.56
C LYS A 260 18.68 7.02 1.80
N ARG A 261 19.80 6.33 1.62
CA ARG A 261 19.92 4.88 1.87
C ARG A 261 19.82 4.57 3.36
N VAL A 262 19.00 3.58 3.70
CA VAL A 262 18.78 3.13 5.08
C VAL A 262 19.34 1.73 5.31
N GLY A 263 18.96 0.76 4.47
CA GLY A 263 19.36 -0.64 4.66
C GLY A 263 18.88 -1.55 3.54
N MET A 264 19.14 -2.86 3.71
CA MET A 264 18.84 -3.91 2.75
C MET A 264 17.93 -4.96 3.36
N MET A 265 16.84 -5.27 2.71
CA MET A 265 16.00 -6.44 2.99
C MET A 265 16.39 -7.58 2.06
N THR A 266 16.58 -8.77 2.63
CA THR A 266 16.81 -10.02 1.89
C THR A 266 15.73 -11.02 2.26
N LEU A 267 15.04 -11.57 1.26
CA LEU A 267 14.00 -12.59 1.44
C LEU A 267 14.62 -13.96 1.17
N ASN A 268 14.77 -14.80 2.20
CA ASN A 268 15.58 -16.01 2.13
C ASN A 268 14.88 -17.28 2.62
N LYS A 269 13.59 -17.19 2.95
CA LYS A 269 12.82 -18.37 3.38
C LYS A 269 11.37 -18.26 2.91
N ASN A 270 10.87 -19.32 2.28
CA ASN A 270 9.46 -19.48 1.95
C ASN A 270 8.64 -19.77 3.22
N PRO A 271 7.33 -19.42 3.24
CA PRO A 271 6.41 -19.91 4.25
C PRO A 271 6.34 -21.44 4.26
N GLU A 272 6.26 -22.05 5.44
CA GLU A 272 6.07 -23.49 5.60
C GLU A 272 4.60 -23.89 5.40
N ASN A 273 3.68 -22.97 5.69
CA ASN A 273 2.25 -23.16 5.49
C ASN A 273 1.60 -21.86 5.01
N PHE A 274 1.01 -21.89 3.83
CA PHE A 274 0.39 -20.70 3.23
C PHE A 274 -0.73 -20.12 4.08
N PHE A 275 -1.62 -20.98 4.61
CA PHE A 275 -2.75 -20.50 5.43
C PHE A 275 -2.26 -19.84 6.73
N ALA A 276 -1.39 -20.52 7.45
CA ALA A 276 -0.91 -20.06 8.76
C ALA A 276 -0.07 -18.77 8.67
N GLU A 277 0.74 -18.63 7.62
CA GLU A 277 1.74 -17.56 7.55
C GLU A 277 1.40 -16.47 6.54
N VAL A 278 0.71 -16.79 5.43
CA VAL A 278 0.36 -15.80 4.40
C VAL A 278 -1.09 -15.36 4.51
N GLU A 279 -2.03 -16.32 4.58
CA GLU A 279 -3.46 -16.01 4.67
C GLU A 279 -3.81 -15.33 5.99
N GLN A 280 -3.27 -15.81 7.11
CA GLN A 280 -3.51 -15.24 8.44
C GLN A 280 -2.62 -14.06 8.79
N SER A 281 -1.67 -13.67 7.94
CA SER A 281 -0.87 -12.47 8.21
C SER A 281 -1.74 -11.21 8.24
N ALA A 282 -1.47 -10.35 9.22
CA ALA A 282 -2.17 -9.11 9.47
C ALA A 282 -1.18 -7.95 9.50
N PHE A 283 -1.28 -7.06 8.54
CA PHE A 283 -0.49 -5.83 8.49
C PHE A 283 -1.36 -4.65 8.92
N CYS A 284 -0.75 -3.65 9.55
CA CYS A 284 -1.45 -2.43 9.94
C CYS A 284 -0.50 -1.24 9.91
N PRO A 285 -0.83 -0.16 9.17
CA PRO A 285 -0.06 1.09 9.22
C PRO A 285 0.04 1.71 10.63
N ALA A 286 -0.84 1.31 11.54
CA ALA A 286 -0.81 1.73 12.95
C ALA A 286 0.23 0.96 13.80
N ASN A 287 0.84 -0.10 13.27
CA ASN A 287 1.95 -0.76 13.94
C ASN A 287 3.21 0.10 13.78
N ILE A 288 3.45 0.97 14.74
CA ILE A 288 4.62 1.84 14.81
C ILE A 288 5.42 1.53 16.07
N VAL A 289 6.68 1.95 16.07
CA VAL A 289 7.59 1.87 17.23
C VAL A 289 8.08 3.26 17.58
N ARG A 290 8.74 3.38 18.73
CA ARG A 290 9.35 4.61 19.19
C ARG A 290 10.18 5.29 18.08
N GLY A 291 10.12 6.61 17.98
CA GLY A 291 10.81 7.39 16.94
C GLY A 291 10.13 7.42 15.58
N ILE A 292 8.95 6.80 15.46
CA ILE A 292 8.07 6.86 14.27
C ILE A 292 6.68 7.25 14.74
N GLU A 293 6.12 8.31 14.16
CA GLU A 293 4.80 8.81 14.51
C GLU A 293 3.92 8.99 13.26
N PHE A 294 2.62 9.16 13.49
CA PHE A 294 1.67 9.48 12.43
C PHE A 294 1.76 10.95 12.05
N SER A 295 1.52 11.23 10.78
CA SER A 295 1.28 12.58 10.28
C SER A 295 -0.22 12.86 10.15
N ASP A 296 -0.55 14.09 9.75
CA ASP A 296 -1.93 14.50 9.42
C ASP A 296 -2.36 14.08 8.01
N ASP A 297 -1.64 13.19 7.37
CA ASP A 297 -2.03 12.54 6.11
C ASP A 297 -3.42 11.90 6.26
N LYS A 298 -4.39 12.37 5.47
CA LYS A 298 -5.80 11.98 5.61
C LYS A 298 -6.07 10.53 5.20
N MET A 299 -5.29 10.00 4.27
CA MET A 299 -5.36 8.58 3.93
C MET A 299 -4.79 7.72 5.05
N LEU A 300 -3.65 8.11 5.63
CA LEU A 300 -3.05 7.41 6.76
C LEU A 300 -4.02 7.35 7.94
N GLN A 301 -4.69 8.46 8.27
CA GLN A 301 -5.66 8.53 9.37
C GLN A 301 -6.79 7.50 9.22
N GLY A 302 -7.34 7.33 8.02
CA GLY A 302 -8.34 6.30 7.75
C GLY A 302 -7.76 4.88 7.81
N ARG A 303 -6.53 4.69 7.33
CA ARG A 303 -5.84 3.40 7.34
C ARG A 303 -5.51 2.89 8.74
N ILE A 304 -5.18 3.78 9.68
CA ILE A 304 -4.93 3.45 11.10
C ILE A 304 -6.11 2.69 11.69
N PHE A 305 -7.34 3.11 11.42
CA PHE A 305 -8.54 2.42 11.89
C PHE A 305 -8.85 1.16 11.08
N SER A 306 -8.91 1.30 9.75
CA SER A 306 -9.47 0.30 8.82
C SER A 306 -8.76 -1.05 8.87
N TYR A 307 -7.43 -1.06 8.95
CA TYR A 307 -6.65 -2.31 8.94
C TYR A 307 -6.88 -3.16 10.19
N SER A 308 -6.89 -2.56 11.38
CA SER A 308 -7.19 -3.28 12.62
C SER A 308 -8.61 -3.79 12.65
N ASP A 309 -9.56 -3.01 12.15
CA ASP A 309 -10.98 -3.37 12.10
C ASP A 309 -11.22 -4.59 11.22
N THR A 310 -10.73 -4.56 9.98
CA THR A 310 -10.88 -5.69 9.05
C THR A 310 -10.20 -6.97 9.57
N GLN A 311 -9.06 -6.88 10.27
CA GLN A 311 -8.39 -8.03 10.83
C GLN A 311 -9.19 -8.67 11.99
N ARG A 312 -9.85 -7.87 12.83
CA ARG A 312 -10.76 -8.37 13.86
C ARG A 312 -11.93 -9.15 13.27
N TYR A 313 -12.49 -8.66 12.16
CA TYR A 313 -13.53 -9.37 11.43
C TYR A 313 -13.02 -10.66 10.78
N ARG A 314 -11.88 -10.59 10.07
CA ARG A 314 -11.36 -11.69 9.25
C ARG A 314 -10.70 -12.81 10.07
N LEU A 315 -9.99 -12.49 11.15
CA LEU A 315 -9.16 -13.39 11.94
C LEU A 315 -9.63 -13.53 13.40
N GLY A 316 -10.51 -12.65 13.87
CA GLY A 316 -10.96 -12.61 15.26
C GLY A 316 -10.16 -11.65 16.14
N ILE A 317 -10.71 -11.36 17.34
CA ILE A 317 -10.16 -10.36 18.27
C ILE A 317 -8.73 -10.67 18.75
N ASN A 318 -8.35 -11.94 18.79
CA ASN A 318 -7.03 -12.39 19.22
C ASN A 318 -6.02 -12.58 18.07
N PHE A 319 -6.24 -11.97 16.91
CA PHE A 319 -5.39 -12.13 15.72
C PHE A 319 -3.90 -11.77 15.96
N THR A 320 -3.64 -10.88 16.91
CA THR A 320 -2.26 -10.50 17.29
C THR A 320 -1.49 -11.60 18.03
N GLN A 321 -2.16 -12.70 18.43
CA GLN A 321 -1.52 -13.85 19.06
C GLN A 321 -1.13 -14.95 18.07
N LEU A 322 -1.64 -14.88 16.82
CA LEU A 322 -1.22 -15.80 15.77
C LEU A 322 0.31 -15.67 15.57
N PRO A 323 1.05 -16.77 15.44
CA PRO A 323 2.52 -16.75 15.39
C PRO A 323 3.10 -15.77 14.40
N ILE A 324 2.48 -15.64 13.21
CA ILE A 324 2.91 -14.70 12.16
C ILE A 324 2.69 -13.23 12.53
N ASN A 325 1.71 -12.95 13.40
CA ASN A 325 1.33 -11.58 13.79
C ASN A 325 1.90 -11.20 15.16
N LYS A 326 2.28 -12.18 15.97
CA LYS A 326 2.78 -11.95 17.33
C LYS A 326 4.11 -11.22 17.29
N ALA A 327 4.26 -10.18 18.12
CA ALA A 327 5.55 -9.56 18.35
C ALA A 327 6.55 -10.58 18.92
N LYS A 328 7.80 -10.51 18.48
CA LYS A 328 8.87 -11.40 18.99
C LYS A 328 9.50 -10.90 20.28
N CYS A 329 9.29 -9.62 20.61
CA CYS A 329 9.63 -9.08 21.92
C CYS A 329 8.51 -9.32 22.93
N PRO A 330 8.78 -9.25 24.23
CA PRO A 330 7.76 -9.30 25.26
C PRO A 330 6.78 -8.12 25.11
N VAL A 331 5.49 -8.42 24.95
CA VAL A 331 4.41 -7.43 24.97
C VAL A 331 3.48 -7.77 26.14
N ASP A 332 3.31 -6.84 27.05
CA ASP A 332 2.47 -7.01 28.22
C ASP A 332 1.21 -6.13 28.14
N ASN A 333 0.05 -6.74 28.36
CA ASN A 333 -1.24 -6.07 28.43
C ASN A 333 -2.21 -6.87 29.34
N ASN A 334 -3.38 -6.32 29.60
CA ASN A 334 -4.43 -6.94 30.40
C ASN A 334 -5.53 -7.62 29.57
N ASN A 335 -5.35 -7.75 28.26
CA ASN A 335 -6.31 -8.43 27.38
C ASN A 335 -6.16 -9.94 27.54
N GLN A 336 -7.18 -10.64 28.01
CA GLN A 336 -7.11 -12.05 28.33
C GLN A 336 -8.19 -12.93 27.70
N ASP A 337 -9.35 -12.38 27.38
CA ASP A 337 -10.52 -13.14 26.93
C ASP A 337 -10.76 -12.98 25.42
N GLY A 338 -11.84 -13.51 24.93
CA GLY A 338 -12.29 -13.41 23.54
C GLY A 338 -12.07 -14.70 22.73
N LEU A 339 -12.71 -14.77 21.57
CA LEU A 339 -12.71 -15.94 20.70
C LEU A 339 -11.30 -16.42 20.36
N MET A 340 -11.11 -17.76 20.40
CA MET A 340 -9.85 -18.44 20.03
C MET A 340 -8.64 -18.01 20.86
N ARG A 341 -8.85 -17.55 22.09
CA ARG A 341 -7.77 -17.29 23.03
C ARG A 341 -7.13 -18.60 23.46
N TYR A 342 -5.82 -18.75 23.23
CA TYR A 342 -5.03 -19.91 23.64
C TYR A 342 -3.86 -19.55 24.57
N ASP A 343 -3.41 -18.31 24.52
CA ASP A 343 -2.35 -17.78 25.37
C ASP A 343 -2.97 -17.16 26.63
N TYR A 344 -2.42 -17.41 27.80
CA TYR A 344 -2.98 -16.94 29.08
C TYR A 344 -1.90 -16.47 30.03
N LYS A 345 -2.29 -15.57 30.93
CA LYS A 345 -1.45 -15.12 32.03
C LYS A 345 -1.99 -15.69 33.34
N LYS A 346 -1.07 -16.13 34.19
CA LYS A 346 -1.42 -16.62 35.53
C LYS A 346 -1.68 -15.44 36.46
N GLY A 347 -2.63 -15.59 37.36
CA GLY A 347 -2.95 -14.64 38.43
C GLY A 347 -4.39 -14.16 38.39
N SER A 348 -4.78 -13.43 39.43
CA SER A 348 -6.16 -12.95 39.64
C SER A 348 -6.37 -11.51 39.20
N VAL A 349 -5.33 -10.85 38.62
CA VAL A 349 -5.36 -9.42 38.25
C VAL A 349 -5.18 -9.26 36.78
N ASN A 350 -6.18 -8.68 36.13
CA ASN A 350 -6.16 -8.31 34.70
C ASN A 350 -6.53 -6.83 34.49
N TYR A 351 -6.21 -6.00 35.45
CA TYR A 351 -6.52 -4.56 35.45
C TYR A 351 -5.36 -3.74 36.02
N LYS A 352 -5.29 -2.46 35.61
CA LYS A 352 -4.36 -1.43 36.12
C LYS A 352 -5.17 -0.15 36.43
N PRO A 353 -4.90 0.56 37.55
CA PRO A 353 -3.87 0.24 38.57
C PRO A 353 -4.31 -0.89 39.51
N ASN A 354 -3.35 -1.57 40.15
CA ASN A 354 -3.64 -2.58 41.18
C ASN A 354 -2.61 -2.56 42.30
N SER A 355 -3.03 -3.02 43.49
CA SER A 355 -2.17 -3.17 44.68
C SER A 355 -1.95 -4.66 45.06
N LEU A 356 -2.44 -5.60 44.24
CA LEU A 356 -2.42 -7.03 44.50
C LEU A 356 -1.20 -7.76 43.88
N ASN A 357 -0.18 -7.02 43.50
CA ASN A 357 1.01 -7.55 42.81
C ASN A 357 0.72 -8.35 41.51
N GLY A 358 -0.38 -8.04 40.85
CA GLY A 358 -0.74 -8.62 39.58
C GLY A 358 -0.01 -7.98 38.39
N ASN A 359 -0.45 -8.35 37.20
CA ASN A 359 0.08 -7.81 35.95
C ASN A 359 0.04 -6.27 35.91
N LYS A 360 1.20 -5.64 35.69
CA LYS A 360 1.35 -4.21 35.59
C LYS A 360 2.02 -3.86 34.25
N PRO A 361 1.24 -3.80 33.16
CA PRO A 361 1.80 -3.39 31.89
C PRO A 361 2.53 -2.06 32.04
N ILE A 362 3.74 -2.01 31.54
CA ILE A 362 4.53 -0.77 31.47
C ILE A 362 4.18 -0.09 30.18
N GLU A 363 3.75 1.16 30.27
CA GLU A 363 3.61 2.02 29.10
C GLU A 363 5.00 2.37 28.56
N ALA A 364 5.11 2.60 27.25
CA ALA A 364 6.34 3.12 26.69
C ALA A 364 6.77 4.38 27.42
N PRO A 365 8.07 4.61 27.63
CA PRO A 365 8.53 5.84 28.27
C PRO A 365 7.93 7.05 27.57
N GLU A 366 7.43 8.00 28.36
CA GLU A 366 6.93 9.26 27.81
C GLU A 366 8.04 9.90 27.00
N GLU A 367 7.90 9.87 25.69
CA GLU A 367 8.67 10.76 24.82
C GLU A 367 8.15 12.16 25.00
N ARG A 368 9.00 13.15 24.78
CA ARG A 368 8.58 14.55 24.84
C ARG A 368 7.42 14.74 23.88
N VAL A 369 6.22 14.82 24.40
CA VAL A 369 5.06 15.27 23.63
C VAL A 369 5.32 16.72 23.28
N GLU A 370 5.45 17.01 22.00
CA GLU A 370 5.54 18.39 21.54
C GLU A 370 4.24 19.10 21.92
N CYS A 371 4.37 20.19 22.70
CA CYS A 371 3.23 21.03 23.00
C CYS A 371 2.95 21.90 21.78
N VAL A 372 1.97 21.53 20.97
CA VAL A 372 1.52 22.32 19.83
C VAL A 372 0.51 23.35 20.33
N TYR A 373 0.88 24.62 20.26
CA TYR A 373 -0.07 25.70 20.52
C TYR A 373 -1.05 25.79 19.35
N VAL A 374 -2.35 25.75 19.64
CA VAL A 374 -3.42 25.87 18.64
C VAL A 374 -4.33 27.02 19.07
N GLU A 375 -4.53 28.00 18.20
CA GLU A 375 -5.48 29.08 18.39
C GLU A 375 -6.40 29.19 17.18
N GLY A 376 -7.71 29.19 17.40
CA GLY A 376 -8.71 29.30 16.34
C GLY A 376 -9.99 28.53 16.61
N ASN A 377 -10.89 28.56 15.66
CA ASN A 377 -12.14 27.79 15.69
C ASN A 377 -11.93 26.43 15.04
N ILE A 378 -12.39 25.38 15.71
CA ILE A 378 -12.48 24.04 15.08
C ILE A 378 -13.68 24.05 14.14
N THR A 379 -13.43 23.97 12.84
CA THR A 379 -14.47 23.90 11.80
C THR A 379 -14.36 22.60 11.04
N LYS A 380 -15.52 22.10 10.60
CA LYS A 380 -15.59 20.93 9.73
C LYS A 380 -15.51 21.44 8.29
N GLU A 381 -14.36 21.20 7.65
CA GLU A 381 -14.11 21.62 6.27
C GLU A 381 -13.83 20.45 5.36
N SER A 382 -14.14 20.60 4.07
CA SER A 382 -13.68 19.65 3.05
C SER A 382 -12.17 19.81 2.84
N ILE A 383 -11.49 18.71 2.52
CA ILE A 383 -10.06 18.74 2.17
C ILE A 383 -9.86 19.67 0.97
N LYS A 384 -8.95 20.62 1.09
CA LYS A 384 -8.65 21.58 0.00
C LYS A 384 -8.20 20.82 -1.24
N LYS A 385 -8.86 21.14 -2.35
CA LYS A 385 -8.42 20.67 -3.67
C LYS A 385 -7.16 21.43 -4.05
N THR A 386 -6.12 20.68 -4.39
CA THR A 386 -4.86 21.20 -4.92
C THR A 386 -4.81 20.96 -6.42
N ASP A 387 -3.70 21.31 -7.06
CA ASP A 387 -3.48 20.98 -8.46
C ASP A 387 -3.40 19.46 -8.66
N ASP A 388 -4.26 18.93 -9.51
CA ASP A 388 -4.40 17.49 -9.79
C ASP A 388 -3.71 17.06 -11.09
N PHE A 389 -3.13 17.99 -11.86
CA PHE A 389 -2.71 17.73 -13.23
C PHE A 389 -1.22 17.91 -13.48
N THR A 390 -0.54 18.84 -12.80
CA THR A 390 0.86 19.17 -13.06
C THR A 390 1.77 17.95 -12.94
N GLN A 391 1.75 17.22 -11.81
CA GLN A 391 2.62 16.04 -11.63
C GLN A 391 2.26 14.88 -12.57
N ALA A 392 0.97 14.71 -12.91
CA ALA A 392 0.54 13.74 -13.91
C ALA A 392 1.12 14.10 -15.31
N GLY A 393 1.09 15.37 -15.69
CA GLY A 393 1.70 15.88 -16.92
C GLY A 393 3.21 15.77 -16.92
N GLU A 394 3.88 16.09 -15.82
CA GLU A 394 5.34 15.94 -15.67
C GLU A 394 5.75 14.48 -15.88
N ARG A 395 5.02 13.54 -15.27
CA ARG A 395 5.25 12.13 -15.49
C ARG A 395 5.07 11.73 -16.94
N TYR A 396 3.98 12.16 -17.61
CA TYR A 396 3.75 11.86 -19.03
C TYR A 396 4.90 12.38 -19.91
N ARG A 397 5.32 13.61 -19.72
CA ARG A 397 6.47 14.22 -20.47
C ARG A 397 7.80 13.52 -20.21
N GLY A 398 7.96 12.93 -19.01
CA GLY A 398 9.17 12.15 -18.65
C GLY A 398 9.24 10.77 -19.29
N LEU A 399 8.16 10.27 -19.90
CA LEU A 399 8.14 9.00 -20.62
C LEU A 399 8.79 9.14 -22.00
N ASN A 400 9.48 8.09 -22.46
CA ASN A 400 9.90 7.99 -23.84
C ASN A 400 8.71 7.68 -24.76
N GLU A 401 8.89 7.78 -26.09
CA GLU A 401 7.78 7.61 -27.04
C GLU A 401 7.13 6.20 -27.03
N ASN A 402 7.91 5.16 -26.76
CA ASN A 402 7.36 3.81 -26.64
C ASN A 402 6.50 3.68 -25.38
N GLU A 403 6.98 4.22 -24.27
CA GLU A 403 6.23 4.23 -22.99
C GLU A 403 4.96 5.09 -23.10
N LYS A 404 5.01 6.25 -23.78
CA LYS A 404 3.82 7.06 -24.06
C LYS A 404 2.81 6.29 -24.90
N THR A 405 3.28 5.62 -25.95
CA THR A 405 2.41 4.83 -26.82
C THR A 405 1.76 3.68 -26.04
N ALA A 406 2.54 2.93 -25.26
CA ALA A 406 2.00 1.88 -24.40
C ALA A 406 0.95 2.41 -23.40
N LEU A 407 1.21 3.55 -22.75
CA LEU A 407 0.26 4.20 -21.86
C LEU A 407 -1.05 4.56 -22.58
N ILE A 408 -0.98 5.18 -23.75
CA ILE A 408 -2.14 5.56 -24.57
C ILE A 408 -2.93 4.31 -24.98
N ASP A 409 -2.27 3.29 -25.52
CA ASP A 409 -2.90 2.06 -26.00
C ASP A 409 -3.58 1.30 -24.84
N ASN A 410 -2.94 1.26 -23.68
CA ASN A 410 -3.53 0.65 -22.49
C ASN A 410 -4.80 1.38 -22.02
N ILE A 411 -4.80 2.72 -22.02
CA ILE A 411 -5.97 3.52 -21.69
C ILE A 411 -7.09 3.31 -22.73
N LEU A 412 -6.75 3.40 -24.00
CA LEU A 412 -7.70 3.23 -25.09
C LEU A 412 -8.34 1.84 -25.11
N SER A 413 -7.62 0.79 -24.70
CA SER A 413 -8.11 -0.58 -24.64
C SER A 413 -9.35 -0.76 -23.76
N GLU A 414 -9.58 0.15 -22.83
CA GLU A 414 -10.77 0.18 -21.99
C GLU A 414 -11.72 1.33 -22.36
N LEU A 415 -11.20 2.54 -22.65
CA LEU A 415 -12.02 3.72 -22.88
C LEU A 415 -12.97 3.62 -24.07
N TRP A 416 -12.65 2.84 -25.10
CA TRP A 416 -13.52 2.68 -26.26
C TRP A 416 -14.89 2.08 -25.91
N GLN A 417 -14.99 1.34 -24.80
CA GLN A 417 -16.24 0.73 -24.31
C GLN A 417 -17.06 1.68 -23.41
N VAL A 418 -16.45 2.79 -23.00
CA VAL A 418 -17.02 3.70 -22.00
C VAL A 418 -17.95 4.70 -22.71
N PRO A 419 -19.10 5.11 -22.11
CA PRO A 419 -19.98 6.10 -22.71
C PRO A 419 -19.25 7.41 -23.09
N GLU A 420 -19.59 7.95 -24.27
CA GLU A 420 -18.93 9.14 -24.85
C GLU A 420 -18.89 10.35 -23.90
N LYS A 421 -19.94 10.55 -23.09
CA LYS A 421 -19.97 11.63 -22.09
C LYS A 421 -18.80 11.54 -21.10
N ILE A 422 -18.45 10.33 -20.67
CA ILE A 422 -17.34 10.07 -19.76
C ILE A 422 -16.03 10.23 -20.50
N GLN A 423 -15.89 9.67 -21.72
CA GLN A 423 -14.71 9.83 -22.57
C GLN A 423 -14.35 11.31 -22.77
N ARG A 424 -15.31 12.16 -23.13
CA ARG A 424 -15.07 13.59 -23.33
C ARG A 424 -14.58 14.30 -22.08
N LYS A 425 -15.09 13.95 -20.91
CA LYS A 425 -14.64 14.52 -19.64
C LYS A 425 -13.21 14.08 -19.30
N LEU A 426 -12.87 12.83 -19.57
CA LEU A 426 -11.52 12.30 -19.39
C LEU A 426 -10.52 12.93 -20.37
N ILE A 427 -10.91 13.15 -21.65
CA ILE A 427 -10.08 13.88 -22.60
C ILE A 427 -9.74 15.28 -22.05
N GLU A 428 -10.72 15.99 -21.44
CA GLU A 428 -10.45 17.28 -20.79
C GLU A 428 -9.41 17.16 -19.67
N HIS A 429 -9.47 16.10 -18.86
CA HIS A 429 -8.49 15.86 -17.81
C HIS A 429 -7.11 15.52 -18.36
N PHE A 430 -7.02 14.64 -19.35
CA PHE A 430 -5.74 14.33 -20.01
C PHE A 430 -5.12 15.56 -20.69
N THR A 431 -5.95 16.39 -21.34
CA THR A 431 -5.49 17.67 -21.94
C THR A 431 -4.97 18.65 -20.89
N ARG A 432 -5.55 18.64 -19.67
CA ARG A 432 -5.06 19.47 -18.56
C ARG A 432 -3.74 18.95 -17.99
N CYS A 433 -3.49 17.64 -18.05
CA CYS A 433 -2.18 17.09 -17.70
C CYS A 433 -1.13 17.50 -18.73
N ASP A 434 -1.44 17.27 -20.01
CA ASP A 434 -0.60 17.62 -21.15
C ASP A 434 -1.43 17.65 -22.44
N GLU A 435 -1.22 18.65 -23.31
CA GLU A 435 -2.01 18.81 -24.55
C GLU A 435 -1.83 17.63 -25.50
N GLU A 436 -0.59 17.13 -25.67
CA GLU A 436 -0.29 15.96 -26.51
C GLU A 436 -1.01 14.72 -25.97
N PHE A 437 -1.01 14.52 -24.65
CA PHE A 437 -1.70 13.40 -24.01
C PHE A 437 -3.19 13.39 -24.33
N GLY A 438 -3.86 14.53 -24.13
CA GLY A 438 -5.28 14.69 -24.45
C GLY A 438 -5.60 14.49 -25.90
N ASP A 439 -4.79 15.07 -26.81
CA ASP A 439 -4.99 14.96 -28.26
C ASP A 439 -4.83 13.50 -28.74
N ARG A 440 -3.80 12.77 -28.27
CA ARG A 440 -3.60 11.35 -28.62
C ARG A 440 -4.77 10.47 -28.17
N ILE A 441 -5.30 10.68 -26.95
CA ILE A 441 -6.49 9.96 -26.47
C ILE A 441 -7.72 10.30 -27.30
N ALA A 442 -7.96 11.58 -27.61
CA ALA A 442 -9.07 12.02 -28.44
C ALA A 442 -9.03 11.44 -29.86
N GLU A 443 -7.84 11.39 -30.45
CA GLU A 443 -7.58 10.81 -31.77
C GLU A 443 -7.87 9.30 -31.77
N GLY A 444 -7.35 8.57 -30.77
CA GLY A 444 -7.58 7.13 -30.62
C GLY A 444 -9.06 6.75 -30.42
N LEU A 445 -9.87 7.64 -29.81
CA LEU A 445 -11.31 7.50 -29.67
C LEU A 445 -12.12 8.03 -30.85
N ASN A 446 -11.48 8.59 -31.90
CA ASN A 446 -12.12 9.28 -33.01
C ASN A 446 -13.00 10.47 -32.57
N LEU A 447 -12.64 11.11 -31.44
CA LEU A 447 -13.33 12.28 -30.89
C LEU A 447 -12.48 13.54 -31.14
N LYS A 448 -13.07 14.57 -31.75
CA LYS A 448 -12.34 15.85 -31.94
C LYS A 448 -12.11 16.55 -30.59
N SER A 449 -10.87 16.98 -30.34
CA SER A 449 -10.60 17.82 -29.17
C SER A 449 -11.31 19.19 -29.30
N LYS A 450 -11.69 19.81 -28.17
CA LYS A 450 -12.40 21.11 -28.16
C LYS A 450 -11.61 22.22 -28.89
N LYS A 451 -10.29 22.15 -28.97
CA LYS A 451 -9.46 23.12 -29.71
C LYS A 451 -9.67 23.05 -31.23
N SER A 452 -9.90 21.88 -31.79
CA SER A 452 -10.19 21.75 -33.23
C SER A 452 -11.52 22.37 -33.62
N ILE A 453 -12.47 22.43 -32.70
CA ILE A 453 -13.80 23.04 -32.92
C ILE A 453 -13.69 24.57 -32.93
N ASN A 454 -12.83 25.17 -32.13
CA ASN A 454 -12.63 26.62 -32.09
C ASN A 454 -11.82 27.20 -33.28
N LYS A 455 -10.94 26.38 -33.89
CA LYS A 455 -10.22 26.82 -35.12
C LYS A 455 -11.13 26.97 -36.34
N TYR A 456 -12.29 26.35 -36.36
CA TYR A 456 -13.26 26.41 -37.47
C TYR A 456 -14.43 27.36 -37.22
N LYS A 457 -14.53 28.03 -36.06
CA LYS A 457 -15.60 29.03 -35.79
C LYS A 457 -15.19 30.46 -36.14
N PHE A 458 -13.97 30.69 -36.63
CA PHE A 458 -13.48 31.97 -37.10
C PHE A 458 -12.96 31.85 -38.55
N LYS A 459 -13.86 31.43 -39.46
CA LYS A 459 -13.70 31.70 -40.90
C LYS A 459 -15.01 32.14 -41.47
#